data_a1abf0451eb0e62ab9f2738041f071fe
#
_entry.id   a1abf0451eb0e62ab9f2738041f071fe
#
_cell.length_a   1.000
_cell.length_b   1.000
_cell.length_c   1.000
_cell.angle_alpha   90.00
_cell.angle_beta   90.00
_cell.angle_gamma   90.00
#
_symmetry.space_group_name_H-M   'P 1'
#
loop_
_entity.id
_entity.type
_entity.pdbx_description
1 polymer ?
#
loop_
_entity_poly.entity_id
_entity_poly.type
_entity_poly.pdbx_seq_one_letter_code
_entity_poly.pdbx_strand_id
1 'polypeptide(L)'
;MNSRFSDTTRMTRMACFSAIACAAISPATATAQKRAVDTAAVTEWNVPWADTRPRDPSLDAQGRVWFVGQQGNYVARLDPKSGAFTKLEIDAGTFPHTVSVDKDGDAWYTGNRNGMIGMIDGRTGAITRYPMPDPDAKDPHTIAFDKQGNLWFTLQNSNMVGHLVKKTGTVTIMRMTTPRSRPYGIVIDARGRPWFNMFGVNKIGTIDPTSMRVREYLLPDERARGRRIALTTDGAVWYVDYSRGYLGRLDPVSGAVKDWPMPGGTTSLPYAMTVDDDDRLWFVETGKQPNRLVGFDPRTNTFTTPTDIGKAGPNTVRHMVFDKNTRTIWFGSDQGTIGRAVLPPSDRKPIG
;
A
#
# COMPACT_ATOMS: atom_id res chain seq x y z
N MET A 1 -64.17 9.03 -67.91
CA MET A 1 -64.26 8.05 -69.01
C MET A 1 -63.92 6.70 -68.38
N ASN A 2 -64.95 5.98 -68.11
CA ASN A 2 -65.35 4.64 -68.60
C ASN A 2 -64.26 3.61 -68.51
N SER A 3 -64.46 2.38 -68.03
CA SER A 3 -65.64 1.55 -67.73
C SER A 3 -65.07 0.24 -67.12
N ARG A 4 -65.65 -0.30 -66.09
CA ARG A 4 -66.52 -1.49 -66.02
C ARG A 4 -65.94 -2.78 -66.63
N PHE A 5 -65.90 -3.91 -65.94
CA PHE A 5 -66.80 -5.03 -65.76
C PHE A 5 -65.99 -6.17 -65.11
N SER A 6 -66.41 -6.75 -63.96
CA SER A 6 -67.26 -7.93 -63.69
C SER A 6 -66.70 -9.22 -64.34
N ASP A 7 -66.61 -10.41 -63.80
CA ASP A 7 -67.53 -11.15 -62.94
C ASP A 7 -66.96 -12.50 -62.58
N THR A 8 -67.49 -13.04 -61.51
CA THR A 8 -67.85 -14.45 -61.20
C THR A 8 -66.83 -15.53 -60.92
N THR A 9 -66.88 -15.95 -59.68
CA THR A 9 -67.16 -17.27 -59.10
C THR A 9 -66.36 -18.51 -59.56
N ARG A 10 -65.67 -19.17 -58.57
CA ARG A 10 -65.96 -20.57 -58.19
C ARG A 10 -65.30 -20.93 -56.85
N MET A 11 -66.16 -21.40 -55.95
CA MET A 11 -65.74 -22.04 -54.67
C MET A 11 -65.07 -23.39 -54.96
N THR A 12 -63.99 -23.69 -54.27
CA THR A 12 -63.57 -25.04 -54.01
C THR A 12 -63.02 -25.09 -52.55
N ARG A 13 -63.74 -25.81 -51.75
CA ARG A 13 -63.32 -26.07 -50.36
C ARG A 13 -62.12 -27.03 -50.38
N MET A 14 -61.09 -26.64 -49.63
CA MET A 14 -60.05 -27.60 -49.29
C MET A 14 -59.66 -27.35 -47.84
N ALA A 15 -59.77 -28.39 -47.05
CA ALA A 15 -59.55 -28.43 -45.60
C ALA A 15 -58.10 -28.21 -45.29
N CYS A 16 -57.82 -27.23 -44.49
CA CYS A 16 -56.48 -27.02 -43.89
C CYS A 16 -56.45 -27.64 -42.51
N PHE A 17 -55.64 -28.67 -42.36
CA PHE A 17 -55.21 -29.17 -41.06
C PHE A 17 -54.28 -28.15 -40.43
N SER A 18 -54.66 -27.49 -39.32
CA SER A 18 -53.82 -26.67 -38.51
C SER A 18 -53.00 -27.55 -37.60
N ALA A 19 -51.71 -27.68 -37.88
CA ALA A 19 -50.71 -28.19 -36.96
C ALA A 19 -50.35 -27.11 -35.94
N ILE A 20 -50.78 -27.26 -34.68
CA ILE A 20 -50.37 -26.42 -33.56
C ILE A 20 -48.97 -26.90 -33.16
N ALA A 21 -47.94 -26.10 -33.50
CA ALA A 21 -46.58 -26.30 -32.98
C ALA A 21 -46.54 -25.74 -31.54
N CYS A 22 -46.56 -26.58 -30.53
CA CYS A 22 -46.23 -26.24 -29.15
C CYS A 22 -44.71 -25.89 -29.08
N ALA A 23 -44.39 -24.62 -29.08
CA ALA A 23 -43.05 -24.16 -28.71
C ALA A 23 -42.84 -24.37 -27.21
N ALA A 24 -42.01 -25.35 -26.84
CA ALA A 24 -41.55 -25.55 -25.49
C ALA A 24 -40.63 -24.37 -25.11
N ILE A 25 -41.15 -23.47 -24.28
CA ILE A 25 -40.32 -22.42 -23.62
C ILE A 25 -39.53 -23.12 -22.53
N SER A 26 -38.25 -23.42 -22.80
CA SER A 26 -37.33 -23.84 -21.76
C SER A 26 -37.11 -22.65 -20.81
N PRO A 27 -37.27 -22.80 -19.49
CA PRO A 27 -36.90 -21.76 -18.56
C PRO A 27 -35.36 -21.62 -18.60
N ALA A 28 -34.88 -20.48 -19.11
CA ALA A 28 -33.50 -20.08 -18.92
C ALA A 28 -33.32 -19.90 -17.42
N THR A 29 -32.69 -20.86 -16.77
CA THR A 29 -32.14 -20.70 -15.42
C THR A 29 -31.05 -19.64 -15.49
N ALA A 30 -31.42 -18.41 -15.21
CA ALA A 30 -30.44 -17.34 -14.91
C ALA A 30 -29.70 -17.74 -13.62
N THR A 31 -28.56 -18.39 -13.78
CA THR A 31 -27.57 -18.49 -12.71
C THR A 31 -27.16 -17.05 -12.40
N ALA A 32 -27.75 -16.51 -11.34
CA ALA A 32 -27.26 -15.28 -10.72
C ALA A 32 -25.83 -15.58 -10.24
N GLN A 33 -24.85 -15.28 -11.09
CA GLN A 33 -23.44 -15.32 -10.72
C GLN A 33 -23.29 -14.28 -9.62
N LYS A 34 -23.12 -14.76 -8.37
CA LYS A 34 -22.87 -13.92 -7.21
C LYS A 34 -21.64 -13.10 -7.56
N ARG A 35 -21.82 -11.82 -7.94
CA ARG A 35 -20.72 -10.89 -8.16
C ARG A 35 -19.90 -10.90 -6.88
N ALA A 36 -18.66 -11.35 -6.95
CA ALA A 36 -17.74 -11.28 -5.84
C ALA A 36 -17.72 -9.80 -5.38
N VAL A 37 -17.86 -9.59 -4.09
CA VAL A 37 -17.78 -8.23 -3.51
C VAL A 37 -16.31 -7.81 -3.63
N ASP A 38 -15.99 -6.94 -4.60
CA ASP A 38 -14.65 -6.46 -4.87
C ASP A 38 -14.15 -5.43 -3.83
N THR A 39 -14.98 -5.10 -2.85
CA THR A 39 -14.65 -4.13 -1.80
C THR A 39 -14.18 -4.81 -0.52
N ALA A 40 -13.28 -4.15 0.22
CA ALA A 40 -12.80 -4.64 1.51
C ALA A 40 -13.82 -4.33 2.63
N ALA A 41 -13.90 -5.21 3.63
CA ALA A 41 -14.66 -4.94 4.85
C ALA A 41 -13.79 -4.17 5.86
N VAL A 42 -14.21 -2.97 6.27
CA VAL A 42 -13.41 -2.05 7.07
C VAL A 42 -13.89 -2.01 8.52
N THR A 43 -12.94 -2.02 9.45
CA THR A 43 -13.15 -1.80 10.89
C THR A 43 -12.11 -0.82 11.39
N GLU A 44 -12.50 0.15 12.23
CA GLU A 44 -11.57 1.13 12.78
C GLU A 44 -11.73 1.26 14.30
N TRP A 45 -10.61 1.44 15.00
CA TRP A 45 -10.51 1.69 16.43
C TRP A 45 -10.02 3.10 16.67
N ASN A 46 -10.75 3.89 17.49
CA ASN A 46 -10.26 5.19 17.92
C ASN A 46 -9.10 5.00 18.90
N VAL A 47 -7.97 5.65 18.62
CA VAL A 47 -6.85 5.73 19.56
C VAL A 47 -7.29 6.56 20.77
N PRO A 48 -7.15 6.06 22.02
CA PRO A 48 -7.78 6.69 23.18
C PRO A 48 -7.06 7.93 23.72
N TRP A 49 -6.03 8.42 23.01
CA TRP A 49 -5.25 9.59 23.43
C TRP A 49 -5.45 10.74 22.44
N ALA A 50 -5.52 11.96 22.95
CA ALA A 50 -5.58 13.17 22.14
C ALA A 50 -4.25 13.40 21.38
N ASP A 51 -4.30 14.22 20.32
CA ASP A 51 -3.13 14.65 19.53
C ASP A 51 -2.23 13.52 19.03
N THR A 52 -2.83 12.38 18.74
CA THR A 52 -2.09 11.15 18.47
C THR A 52 -1.43 11.10 17.09
N ARG A 53 -2.16 11.37 16.01
CA ARG A 53 -1.74 11.16 14.61
C ARG A 53 -1.09 9.79 14.43
N PRO A 54 -1.87 8.69 14.53
CA PRO A 54 -1.33 7.32 14.42
C PRO A 54 -0.84 7.04 13.01
N ARG A 55 0.37 6.43 12.91
CA ARG A 55 1.05 6.21 11.64
C ARG A 55 1.80 4.90 11.60
N ASP A 56 2.10 4.51 10.37
CA ASP A 56 3.05 3.47 9.97
C ASP A 56 2.92 2.21 10.81
N PRO A 57 1.77 1.48 10.66
CA PRO A 57 1.51 0.26 11.43
C PRO A 57 2.49 -0.86 11.06
N SER A 58 2.82 -1.69 12.05
CA SER A 58 3.58 -2.93 11.93
C SER A 58 2.95 -4.02 12.77
N LEU A 59 3.12 -5.28 12.37
CA LEU A 59 2.54 -6.43 13.06
C LEU A 59 3.61 -7.21 13.82
N ASP A 60 3.29 -7.66 15.03
CA ASP A 60 4.10 -8.65 15.71
C ASP A 60 3.59 -10.08 15.48
N ALA A 61 4.35 -11.07 15.97
CA ALA A 61 4.02 -12.48 15.81
C ALA A 61 2.71 -12.90 16.51
N GLN A 62 2.20 -12.10 17.46
CA GLN A 62 0.92 -12.30 18.13
C GLN A 62 -0.25 -11.66 17.41
N GLY A 63 0.00 -10.95 16.29
CA GLY A 63 -0.98 -10.23 15.52
C GLY A 63 -1.41 -8.91 16.14
N ARG A 64 -0.64 -8.37 17.10
CA ARG A 64 -0.85 -7.03 17.62
C ARG A 64 -0.31 -5.99 16.64
N VAL A 65 -0.98 -4.86 16.58
CA VAL A 65 -0.68 -3.78 15.62
C VAL A 65 0.09 -2.68 16.34
N TRP A 66 1.37 -2.59 16.07
CA TRP A 66 2.23 -1.52 16.56
C TRP A 66 2.11 -0.31 15.67
N PHE A 67 2.16 0.88 16.25
CA PHE A 67 2.10 2.14 15.51
C PHE A 67 2.79 3.26 16.29
N VAL A 68 3.10 4.37 15.62
CA VAL A 68 3.59 5.58 16.28
C VAL A 68 2.47 6.59 16.42
N GLY A 69 2.33 7.21 17.58
CA GLY A 69 1.56 8.43 17.78
C GLY A 69 2.47 9.62 17.54
N GLN A 70 2.60 10.05 16.28
CA GLN A 70 3.64 11.01 15.88
C GLN A 70 3.55 12.33 16.62
N GLN A 71 2.36 12.95 16.69
CA GLN A 71 2.15 14.21 17.40
C GLN A 71 2.21 14.02 18.92
N GLY A 72 1.68 12.90 19.41
CA GLY A 72 1.72 12.55 20.83
C GLY A 72 3.08 12.08 21.33
N ASN A 73 4.06 11.89 20.45
CA ASN A 73 5.44 11.50 20.78
C ASN A 73 5.56 10.18 21.55
N TYR A 74 4.92 9.12 21.04
CA TYR A 74 4.94 7.79 21.65
C TYR A 74 4.95 6.67 20.62
N VAL A 75 5.30 5.45 21.04
CA VAL A 75 5.01 4.20 20.34
C VAL A 75 3.83 3.52 21.07
N ALA A 76 2.97 2.85 20.32
CA ALA A 76 1.84 2.13 20.92
C ALA A 76 1.53 0.85 20.15
N ARG A 77 0.70 -0.01 20.78
CA ARG A 77 0.16 -1.20 20.13
C ARG A 77 -1.31 -1.38 20.45
N LEU A 78 -2.05 -1.88 19.47
CA LEU A 78 -3.43 -2.33 19.58
C LEU A 78 -3.45 -3.87 19.60
N ASP A 79 -4.15 -4.46 20.54
CA ASP A 79 -4.58 -5.86 20.44
C ASP A 79 -5.95 -5.90 19.75
N PRO A 80 -6.04 -6.37 18.49
CA PRO A 80 -7.29 -6.34 17.76
C PRO A 80 -8.34 -7.34 18.25
N LYS A 81 -7.95 -8.31 19.11
CA LYS A 81 -8.88 -9.29 19.69
C LYS A 81 -9.68 -8.69 20.84
N SER A 82 -9.01 -7.91 21.69
CA SER A 82 -9.63 -7.25 22.85
C SER A 82 -10.02 -5.80 22.58
N GLY A 83 -9.45 -5.18 21.56
CA GLY A 83 -9.56 -3.74 21.32
C GLY A 83 -8.71 -2.89 22.26
N ALA A 84 -7.86 -3.52 23.08
CA ALA A 84 -7.06 -2.80 24.07
C ALA A 84 -5.83 -2.14 23.43
N PHE A 85 -5.56 -0.90 23.85
CA PHE A 85 -4.35 -0.16 23.47
C PHE A 85 -3.34 -0.13 24.62
N THR A 86 -2.06 -0.25 24.28
CA THR A 86 -0.94 -0.06 25.21
C THR A 86 -0.03 1.04 24.67
N LYS A 87 0.21 2.07 25.48
CA LYS A 87 1.14 3.17 25.15
C LYS A 87 2.52 2.89 25.76
N LEU A 88 3.56 3.19 25.00
CA LEU A 88 4.96 3.12 25.45
C LEU A 88 5.58 4.51 25.30
N GLU A 89 6.01 5.06 26.40
CA GLU A 89 6.67 6.36 26.40
C GLU A 89 8.07 6.25 25.80
N ILE A 90 8.45 7.23 25.00
CA ILE A 90 9.76 7.36 24.38
C ILE A 90 10.37 8.73 24.69
N ASP A 91 11.62 8.96 24.32
CA ASP A 91 12.31 10.21 24.60
C ASP A 91 11.53 11.43 24.08
N ALA A 92 11.48 12.46 24.90
CA ALA A 92 10.83 13.72 24.53
C ALA A 92 11.46 14.30 23.27
N GLY A 93 10.66 14.92 22.41
CA GLY A 93 11.10 15.53 21.16
C GLY A 93 11.48 14.55 20.03
N THR A 94 11.23 13.26 20.19
CA THR A 94 11.50 12.24 19.16
C THR A 94 10.67 12.46 17.90
N PHE A 95 9.38 12.77 18.04
CA PHE A 95 8.44 12.90 16.94
C PHE A 95 8.51 11.69 16.00
N PRO A 96 8.19 10.48 16.49
CA PRO A 96 8.46 9.23 15.78
C PRO A 96 7.71 9.17 14.46
N HIS A 97 8.37 8.66 13.40
CA HIS A 97 7.74 8.60 12.08
C HIS A 97 7.26 7.21 11.70
N THR A 98 8.07 6.21 11.90
CA THR A 98 7.78 4.80 11.56
C THR A 98 8.11 3.91 12.73
N VAL A 99 7.35 2.83 12.93
CA VAL A 99 7.73 1.69 13.76
C VAL A 99 7.70 0.42 12.91
N SER A 100 8.65 -0.48 13.14
CA SER A 100 8.68 -1.82 12.55
C SER A 100 9.09 -2.84 13.61
N VAL A 101 8.37 -3.96 13.69
CA VAL A 101 8.66 -5.03 14.65
C VAL A 101 9.50 -6.08 13.96
N ASP A 102 10.59 -6.48 14.57
CA ASP A 102 11.46 -7.52 14.04
C ASP A 102 11.00 -8.94 14.46
N LYS A 103 11.71 -9.96 13.94
CA LYS A 103 11.39 -11.38 14.24
C LYS A 103 11.55 -11.77 15.71
N ASP A 104 12.31 -11.01 16.48
CA ASP A 104 12.56 -11.23 17.91
C ASP A 104 11.49 -10.54 18.78
N GLY A 105 10.59 -9.78 18.15
CA GLY A 105 9.50 -9.05 18.78
C GLY A 105 9.87 -7.65 19.29
N ASP A 106 11.06 -7.16 18.94
CA ASP A 106 11.52 -5.84 19.29
C ASP A 106 10.96 -4.79 18.33
N ALA A 107 10.51 -3.66 18.88
CA ALA A 107 9.91 -2.58 18.10
C ALA A 107 10.94 -1.48 17.82
N TRP A 108 11.29 -1.30 16.53
CA TRP A 108 12.25 -0.32 16.06
C TRP A 108 11.53 0.90 15.53
N TYR A 109 11.91 2.10 15.98
CA TYR A 109 11.27 3.34 15.55
C TYR A 109 12.28 4.41 15.12
N THR A 110 11.83 5.28 14.23
CA THR A 110 12.64 6.41 13.76
C THR A 110 12.31 7.66 14.54
N GLY A 111 13.33 8.30 15.09
CA GLY A 111 13.25 9.61 15.74
C GLY A 111 13.45 10.74 14.73
N ASN A 112 12.35 11.18 14.13
CA ASN A 112 12.39 12.09 12.98
C ASN A 112 12.85 13.51 13.32
N ARG A 113 12.87 13.89 14.63
CA ARG A 113 13.35 15.19 15.08
C ARG A 113 14.59 15.13 15.96
N ASN A 114 14.87 14.00 16.59
CA ASN A 114 16.03 13.83 17.46
C ASN A 114 17.21 13.08 16.81
N GLY A 115 17.08 12.70 15.53
CA GLY A 115 18.18 12.12 14.75
C GLY A 115 18.69 10.78 15.28
N MET A 116 17.77 9.85 15.65
CA MET A 116 18.16 8.52 16.12
C MET A 116 17.22 7.42 15.62
N ILE A 117 17.68 6.19 15.68
CA ILE A 117 16.85 4.99 15.68
C ILE A 117 16.72 4.53 17.13
N GLY A 118 15.49 4.30 17.60
CA GLY A 118 15.24 3.67 18.88
C GLY A 118 14.75 2.24 18.72
N MET A 119 15.09 1.37 19.67
CA MET A 119 14.59 0.00 19.75
C MET A 119 13.98 -0.21 21.13
N ILE A 120 12.74 -0.66 21.17
CA ILE A 120 12.05 -1.08 22.40
C ILE A 120 12.13 -2.60 22.46
N ASP A 121 12.77 -3.15 23.48
CA ASP A 121 12.76 -4.58 23.76
C ASP A 121 11.31 -5.03 24.00
N GLY A 122 10.81 -5.94 23.17
CA GLY A 122 9.40 -6.35 23.17
C GLY A 122 8.97 -7.08 24.45
N ARG A 123 9.92 -7.58 25.24
CA ARG A 123 9.71 -8.32 26.49
C ARG A 123 9.80 -7.41 27.72
N THR A 124 10.81 -6.52 27.78
CA THR A 124 11.09 -5.71 28.97
C THR A 124 10.60 -4.27 28.85
N GLY A 125 10.39 -3.78 27.63
CA GLY A 125 10.10 -2.37 27.36
C GLY A 125 11.33 -1.45 27.43
N ALA A 126 12.53 -1.98 27.65
CA ALA A 126 13.76 -1.18 27.70
C ALA A 126 14.08 -0.57 26.35
N ILE A 127 14.60 0.67 26.34
CA ILE A 127 14.91 1.40 25.11
C ILE A 127 16.40 1.44 24.87
N THR A 128 16.84 0.93 23.71
CA THR A 128 18.19 1.12 23.18
C THR A 128 18.18 2.20 22.10
N ARG A 129 19.20 3.05 22.08
CA ARG A 129 19.29 4.22 21.17
C ARG A 129 20.51 4.13 20.29
N TYR A 130 20.31 4.40 19.01
CA TYR A 130 21.34 4.40 17.97
C TYR A 130 21.38 5.79 17.32
N PRO A 131 22.23 6.71 17.82
CA PRO A 131 22.35 8.06 17.25
C PRO A 131 22.96 7.99 15.84
N MET A 132 22.61 8.94 15.01
CA MET A 132 23.24 9.07 13.69
C MET A 132 24.69 9.51 13.83
N PRO A 133 25.65 8.86 13.11
CA PRO A 133 27.08 9.20 13.21
C PRO A 133 27.43 10.49 12.47
N ASP A 134 26.57 10.94 11.56
CA ASP A 134 26.74 12.15 10.76
C ASP A 134 25.82 13.25 11.31
N PRO A 135 26.35 14.42 11.69
CA PRO A 135 25.54 15.52 12.26
C PRO A 135 24.50 16.10 11.30
N ASP A 136 24.65 15.86 9.98
CA ASP A 136 23.66 16.25 8.98
C ASP A 136 22.54 15.20 8.80
N ALA A 137 22.69 14.00 9.33
CA ALA A 137 21.70 12.92 9.27
C ALA A 137 20.65 13.10 10.40
N LYS A 138 19.68 13.99 10.21
CA LYS A 138 18.81 14.47 11.31
C LYS A 138 17.43 13.89 11.36
N ASP A 139 16.93 13.29 10.26
CA ASP A 139 15.52 12.96 10.11
C ASP A 139 15.27 11.52 9.63
N PRO A 140 15.68 10.49 10.39
CA PRO A 140 15.30 9.10 10.08
C PRO A 140 13.79 8.99 9.86
N HIS A 141 13.38 8.32 8.76
CA HIS A 141 12.01 8.43 8.28
C HIS A 141 11.31 7.06 8.15
N THR A 142 11.61 6.28 7.12
CA THR A 142 10.99 4.97 6.88
C THR A 142 12.02 3.86 7.04
N ILE A 143 11.64 2.75 7.70
CA ILE A 143 12.48 1.58 7.98
C ILE A 143 12.05 0.41 7.11
N ALA A 144 13.04 -0.41 6.68
CA ALA A 144 12.83 -1.76 6.15
C ALA A 144 13.92 -2.70 6.68
N PHE A 145 13.56 -3.93 7.06
CA PHE A 145 14.53 -4.95 7.46
C PHE A 145 15.04 -5.75 6.26
N ASP A 146 16.33 -6.05 6.26
CA ASP A 146 16.89 -7.07 5.37
C ASP A 146 16.70 -8.49 5.95
N LYS A 147 17.08 -9.51 5.19
CA LYS A 147 16.96 -10.92 5.62
C LYS A 147 17.81 -11.27 6.83
N GLN A 148 18.87 -10.52 7.10
CA GLN A 148 19.74 -10.67 8.26
C GLN A 148 19.18 -9.98 9.50
N GLY A 149 18.11 -9.19 9.35
CA GLY A 149 17.48 -8.41 10.40
C GLY A 149 18.15 -7.06 10.65
N ASN A 150 19.04 -6.61 9.75
CA ASN A 150 19.56 -5.25 9.80
C ASN A 150 18.54 -4.27 9.25
N LEU A 151 18.67 -3.01 9.62
CA LEU A 151 17.75 -1.96 9.22
C LEU A 151 18.33 -1.10 8.10
N TRP A 152 17.53 -0.92 7.06
CA TRP A 152 17.72 0.14 6.08
C TRP A 152 16.67 1.22 6.35
N PHE A 153 17.08 2.49 6.28
CA PHE A 153 16.15 3.59 6.53
C PHE A 153 16.48 4.81 5.69
N THR A 154 15.44 5.57 5.34
CA THR A 154 15.59 6.82 4.62
C THR A 154 15.72 7.99 5.60
N LEU A 155 16.43 9.04 5.18
CA LEU A 155 16.50 10.34 5.83
C LEU A 155 16.09 11.38 4.78
N GLN A 156 14.81 11.79 4.85
CA GLN A 156 14.15 12.50 3.76
C GLN A 156 14.77 13.87 3.47
N ASN A 157 14.82 14.74 4.45
CA ASN A 157 15.28 16.11 4.25
C ASN A 157 16.82 16.18 4.26
N SER A 158 17.45 15.26 4.96
CA SER A 158 18.93 15.10 4.96
C SER A 158 19.46 14.56 3.64
N ASN A 159 18.60 14.07 2.74
CA ASN A 159 18.97 13.53 1.41
C ASN A 159 19.90 12.33 1.50
N MET A 160 19.63 11.40 2.42
CA MET A 160 20.47 10.25 2.75
C MET A 160 19.67 8.96 2.91
N VAL A 161 20.39 7.83 2.87
CA VAL A 161 19.89 6.52 3.29
C VAL A 161 20.86 5.96 4.32
N GLY A 162 20.33 5.37 5.38
CA GLY A 162 21.11 4.75 6.45
C GLY A 162 20.98 3.24 6.46
N HIS A 163 22.01 2.58 6.97
CA HIS A 163 22.06 1.14 7.26
C HIS A 163 22.57 0.92 8.68
N LEU A 164 21.79 0.21 9.50
CA LEU A 164 22.14 -0.17 10.87
C LEU A 164 22.29 -1.67 10.96
N VAL A 165 23.49 -2.13 11.32
CA VAL A 165 23.79 -3.54 11.58
C VAL A 165 23.33 -3.89 13.00
N LYS A 166 22.24 -4.66 13.14
CA LYS A 166 21.62 -4.99 14.45
C LYS A 166 22.62 -5.57 15.44
N LYS A 167 23.48 -6.50 14.98
CA LYS A 167 24.44 -7.21 15.84
C LYS A 167 25.48 -6.29 16.50
N THR A 168 25.95 -5.28 15.81
CA THR A 168 27.03 -4.38 16.27
C THR A 168 26.55 -3.01 16.71
N GLY A 169 25.33 -2.62 16.32
CA GLY A 169 24.81 -1.26 16.49
C GLY A 169 25.45 -0.24 15.55
N THR A 170 26.27 -0.69 14.58
CA THR A 170 26.98 0.20 13.67
C THR A 170 26.00 0.81 12.67
N VAL A 171 26.01 2.13 12.57
CA VAL A 171 25.23 2.91 11.59
C VAL A 171 26.14 3.43 10.50
N THR A 172 25.79 3.16 9.24
CA THR A 172 26.46 3.72 8.04
C THR A 172 25.49 4.63 7.29
N ILE A 173 25.95 5.79 6.84
CA ILE A 173 25.13 6.77 6.11
C ILE A 173 25.64 6.92 4.67
N MET A 174 24.74 6.84 3.70
CA MET A 174 25.00 7.07 2.28
C MET A 174 24.28 8.35 1.84
N ARG A 175 25.04 9.33 1.34
CA ARG A 175 24.50 10.56 0.76
C ARG A 175 24.05 10.30 -0.68
N MET A 176 22.85 10.78 -1.05
CA MET A 176 22.39 10.69 -2.43
C MET A 176 23.17 11.66 -3.33
N THR A 177 23.51 11.18 -4.54
CA THR A 177 24.22 11.99 -5.53
C THR A 177 23.34 13.07 -6.15
N THR A 178 22.05 12.79 -6.33
CA THR A 178 21.07 13.78 -6.78
C THR A 178 20.68 14.69 -5.64
N PRO A 179 20.94 16.02 -5.74
CA PRO A 179 20.57 16.95 -4.69
C PRO A 179 19.06 17.03 -4.47
N ARG A 180 18.66 17.21 -3.22
CA ARG A 180 17.25 17.37 -2.82
C ARG A 180 16.33 16.21 -3.30
N SER A 181 16.90 15.03 -3.45
CA SER A 181 16.14 13.86 -3.94
C SER A 181 15.11 13.36 -2.95
N ARG A 182 15.28 13.64 -1.65
CA ARG A 182 14.32 13.32 -0.58
C ARG A 182 13.92 11.85 -0.56
N PRO A 183 14.84 10.89 -0.25
CA PRO A 183 14.51 9.48 -0.12
C PRO A 183 13.33 9.26 0.83
N TYR A 184 12.34 8.45 0.42
CA TYR A 184 11.06 8.36 1.14
C TYR A 184 10.67 6.92 1.49
N GLY A 185 9.73 6.32 0.76
CA GLY A 185 9.37 4.91 0.95
C GLY A 185 10.54 4.00 0.57
N ILE A 186 10.78 2.95 1.35
CA ILE A 186 11.87 1.99 1.16
C ILE A 186 11.36 0.57 1.35
N VAL A 187 11.85 -0.36 0.52
CA VAL A 187 11.59 -1.81 0.59
C VAL A 187 12.87 -2.57 0.25
N ILE A 188 12.97 -3.83 0.67
CA ILE A 188 14.15 -4.67 0.42
C ILE A 188 13.78 -5.80 -0.53
N ASP A 189 14.54 -5.98 -1.60
CA ASP A 189 14.30 -7.05 -2.56
C ASP A 189 14.86 -8.42 -2.10
N ALA A 190 14.60 -9.47 -2.89
CA ALA A 190 15.05 -10.81 -2.58
C ALA A 190 16.59 -10.97 -2.52
N ARG A 191 17.34 -10.03 -3.12
CA ARG A 191 18.80 -9.96 -3.08
C ARG A 191 19.35 -9.11 -1.94
N GLY A 192 18.48 -8.59 -1.07
CA GLY A 192 18.86 -7.73 0.05
C GLY A 192 19.11 -6.25 -0.34
N ARG A 193 18.79 -5.85 -1.56
CA ARG A 193 18.99 -4.47 -2.02
C ARG A 193 17.83 -3.61 -1.56
N PRO A 194 18.09 -2.46 -0.90
CA PRO A 194 17.07 -1.46 -0.64
C PRO A 194 16.68 -0.75 -1.94
N TRP A 195 15.39 -0.61 -2.16
CA TRP A 195 14.77 0.21 -3.20
C TRP A 195 13.98 1.32 -2.55
N PHE A 196 14.12 2.55 -3.01
CA PHE A 196 13.47 3.69 -2.39
C PHE A 196 13.07 4.74 -3.41
N ASN A 197 11.94 5.39 -3.17
CA ASN A 197 11.52 6.55 -3.95
C ASN A 197 12.34 7.77 -3.60
N MET A 198 12.69 8.55 -4.59
CA MET A 198 13.32 9.86 -4.45
C MET A 198 12.26 10.94 -4.66
N PHE A 199 11.43 11.18 -3.62
CA PHE A 199 10.21 11.99 -3.68
C PHE A 199 10.43 13.45 -4.12
N GLY A 200 11.64 13.99 -3.97
CA GLY A 200 11.99 15.33 -4.40
C GLY A 200 12.22 15.49 -5.90
N VAL A 201 12.40 14.36 -6.61
CA VAL A 201 12.73 14.29 -8.04
C VAL A 201 12.02 13.10 -8.68
N ASN A 202 12.09 12.99 -10.01
CA ASN A 202 11.50 11.87 -10.76
C ASN A 202 12.46 10.67 -10.86
N LYS A 203 12.87 10.12 -9.71
CA LYS A 203 13.79 8.98 -9.67
C LYS A 203 13.40 7.94 -8.62
N ILE A 204 13.86 6.71 -8.86
CA ILE A 204 13.91 5.62 -7.87
C ILE A 204 15.37 5.26 -7.66
N GLY A 205 15.76 5.11 -6.39
CA GLY A 205 17.11 4.71 -6.00
C GLY A 205 17.16 3.25 -5.52
N THR A 206 18.32 2.64 -5.68
CA THR A 206 18.69 1.36 -5.03
C THR A 206 20.14 1.40 -4.59
N ILE A 207 20.49 0.59 -3.60
CA ILE A 207 21.86 0.47 -3.10
C ILE A 207 22.29 -1.00 -3.20
N ASP A 208 23.48 -1.25 -3.69
CA ASP A 208 24.11 -2.53 -3.59
C ASP A 208 24.62 -2.73 -2.14
N PRO A 209 24.12 -3.74 -1.40
CA PRO A 209 24.42 -3.87 0.03
C PRO A 209 25.88 -4.30 0.30
N THR A 210 26.61 -4.78 -0.69
CA THR A 210 28.02 -5.19 -0.56
C THR A 210 28.96 -4.00 -0.78
N SER A 211 28.76 -3.27 -1.88
CA SER A 211 29.62 -2.15 -2.27
C SER A 211 29.14 -0.79 -1.75
N MET A 212 27.94 -0.72 -1.16
CA MET A 212 27.24 0.51 -0.72
C MET A 212 27.07 1.55 -1.84
N ARG A 213 27.13 1.12 -3.11
CA ARG A 213 26.97 2.01 -4.27
C ARG A 213 25.51 2.27 -4.57
N VAL A 214 25.17 3.53 -4.72
CA VAL A 214 23.85 4.00 -5.13
C VAL A 214 23.71 3.91 -6.65
N ARG A 215 22.58 3.38 -7.11
CA ARG A 215 22.12 3.46 -8.50
C ARG A 215 20.77 4.14 -8.54
N GLU A 216 20.59 5.05 -9.48
CA GLU A 216 19.36 5.83 -9.67
C GLU A 216 18.73 5.50 -11.03
N TYR A 217 17.42 5.35 -11.07
CA TYR A 217 16.61 5.12 -12.26
C TYR A 217 15.74 6.35 -12.52
N LEU A 218 15.86 6.93 -13.69
CA LEU A 218 15.06 8.08 -14.10
C LEU A 218 13.66 7.61 -14.50
N LEU A 219 12.63 8.25 -13.96
CA LEU A 219 11.25 8.07 -14.40
C LEU A 219 10.97 8.96 -15.63
N PRO A 220 10.19 8.47 -16.61
CA PRO A 220 10.04 9.18 -17.91
C PRO A 220 9.43 10.58 -17.81
N ASP A 221 8.48 10.79 -16.88
CA ASP A 221 7.84 12.09 -16.68
C ASP A 221 8.57 12.89 -15.60
N GLU A 222 9.04 14.09 -15.93
CA GLU A 222 9.77 14.98 -15.02
C GLU A 222 8.96 15.43 -13.79
N ARG A 223 7.62 15.39 -13.88
CA ARG A 223 6.70 15.71 -12.78
C ARG A 223 6.46 14.53 -11.85
N ALA A 224 6.92 13.33 -12.20
CA ALA A 224 6.72 12.14 -11.38
C ALA A 224 7.36 12.33 -9.99
N ARG A 225 6.61 11.97 -8.94
CA ARG A 225 7.04 12.01 -7.54
C ARG A 225 6.59 10.74 -6.83
N GLY A 226 7.42 9.69 -6.97
CA GLY A 226 7.18 8.42 -6.28
C GLY A 226 7.18 8.61 -4.76
N ARG A 227 6.15 8.12 -4.06
CA ARG A 227 6.02 8.32 -2.62
C ARG A 227 6.17 7.05 -1.80
N ARG A 228 5.34 6.04 -2.02
CA ARG A 228 5.50 4.69 -1.45
C ARG A 228 5.82 3.70 -2.55
N ILE A 229 6.42 2.59 -2.18
CA ILE A 229 7.04 1.62 -3.07
C ILE A 229 6.71 0.21 -2.58
N ALA A 230 6.57 -0.74 -3.51
CA ALA A 230 6.36 -2.15 -3.23
C ALA A 230 7.11 -3.01 -4.26
N LEU A 231 7.26 -4.31 -3.96
CA LEU A 231 7.89 -5.28 -4.84
C LEU A 231 6.94 -6.44 -5.07
N THR A 232 6.82 -6.88 -6.31
CA THR A 232 6.13 -8.14 -6.65
C THR A 232 7.12 -9.27 -6.78
N THR A 233 6.65 -10.52 -6.75
CA THR A 233 7.49 -11.73 -6.77
C THR A 233 8.30 -11.89 -8.06
N ASP A 234 7.89 -11.25 -9.15
CA ASP A 234 8.65 -11.15 -10.41
C ASP A 234 9.85 -10.18 -10.32
N GLY A 235 10.03 -9.54 -9.18
CA GLY A 235 11.10 -8.57 -8.91
C GLY A 235 10.85 -7.16 -9.45
N ALA A 236 9.67 -6.88 -9.98
CA ALA A 236 9.31 -5.53 -10.42
C ALA A 236 9.18 -4.58 -9.23
N VAL A 237 9.57 -3.33 -9.45
CA VAL A 237 9.47 -2.26 -8.47
C VAL A 237 8.25 -1.39 -8.81
N TRP A 238 7.29 -1.36 -7.90
CA TRP A 238 6.07 -0.60 -8.06
C TRP A 238 6.07 0.64 -7.18
N TYR A 239 5.51 1.73 -7.66
CA TYR A 239 5.44 2.97 -6.93
C TYR A 239 4.13 3.72 -7.18
N VAL A 240 3.69 4.48 -6.21
CA VAL A 240 2.58 5.43 -6.38
C VAL A 240 3.15 6.81 -6.69
N ASP A 241 2.75 7.37 -7.83
CA ASP A 241 3.14 8.72 -8.24
C ASP A 241 2.14 9.74 -7.67
N TYR A 242 2.53 10.30 -6.54
CA TYR A 242 1.70 11.22 -5.76
C TYR A 242 1.28 12.47 -6.54
N SER A 243 2.17 13.01 -7.35
CA SER A 243 1.91 14.29 -8.03
C SER A 243 1.06 14.15 -9.29
N ARG A 244 1.14 12.99 -9.97
CA ARG A 244 0.43 12.77 -11.23
C ARG A 244 -0.85 11.95 -11.08
N GLY A 245 -1.02 11.20 -9.96
CA GLY A 245 -2.12 10.27 -9.78
C GLY A 245 -1.96 9.01 -10.64
N TYR A 246 -0.78 8.40 -10.61
CA TYR A 246 -0.46 7.19 -11.37
C TYR A 246 0.08 6.08 -10.46
N LEU A 247 -0.16 4.85 -10.86
CA LEU A 247 0.58 3.68 -10.42
C LEU A 247 1.67 3.40 -11.45
N GLY A 248 2.93 3.30 -11.02
CA GLY A 248 4.06 3.03 -11.90
C GLY A 248 4.74 1.71 -11.59
N ARG A 249 5.29 1.05 -12.61
CA ARG A 249 6.09 -0.17 -12.54
C ARG A 249 7.43 0.05 -13.23
N LEU A 250 8.51 -0.15 -12.51
CA LEU A 250 9.87 -0.16 -13.04
C LEU A 250 10.35 -1.61 -13.13
N ASP A 251 10.85 -2.00 -14.29
CA ASP A 251 11.64 -3.22 -14.47
C ASP A 251 13.10 -2.92 -14.07
N PRO A 252 13.63 -3.53 -13.00
CA PRO A 252 14.98 -3.23 -12.52
C PRO A 252 16.10 -3.75 -13.42
N VAL A 253 15.81 -4.65 -14.37
CA VAL A 253 16.78 -5.22 -15.31
C VAL A 253 16.93 -4.31 -16.53
N SER A 254 15.82 -4.02 -17.21
CA SER A 254 15.81 -3.20 -18.42
C SER A 254 15.78 -1.69 -18.15
N GLY A 255 15.30 -1.29 -16.96
CA GLY A 255 15.00 0.11 -16.63
C GLY A 255 13.70 0.62 -17.24
N ALA A 256 12.93 -0.23 -17.92
CA ALA A 256 11.66 0.15 -18.53
C ALA A 256 10.61 0.51 -17.48
N VAL A 257 9.86 1.59 -17.75
CA VAL A 257 8.79 2.07 -16.89
C VAL A 257 7.46 2.00 -17.61
N LYS A 258 6.42 1.55 -16.90
CA LYS A 258 5.04 1.57 -17.36
C LYS A 258 4.16 2.20 -16.29
N ASP A 259 3.21 3.04 -16.70
CA ASP A 259 2.32 3.77 -15.81
C ASP A 259 0.85 3.46 -16.13
N TRP A 260 -0.01 3.49 -15.10
CA TRP A 260 -1.46 3.39 -15.19
C TRP A 260 -2.10 4.58 -14.46
N PRO A 261 -3.01 5.32 -15.10
CA PRO A 261 -3.76 6.37 -14.42
C PRO A 261 -4.65 5.76 -13.33
N MET A 262 -4.64 6.36 -12.15
CA MET A 262 -5.45 5.87 -11.03
C MET A 262 -6.94 6.18 -11.22
N PRO A 263 -7.86 5.39 -10.64
CA PRO A 263 -9.31 5.61 -10.77
C PRO A 263 -9.76 7.01 -10.31
N GLY A 264 -9.08 7.59 -9.33
CA GLY A 264 -9.33 8.95 -8.85
C GLY A 264 -8.80 10.07 -9.71
N GLY A 265 -8.06 9.74 -10.79
CA GLY A 265 -7.45 10.70 -11.71
C GLY A 265 -6.31 11.50 -11.09
N THR A 266 -5.96 12.62 -11.71
CA THR A 266 -4.81 13.46 -11.33
C THR A 266 -4.90 14.07 -9.94
N THR A 267 -6.09 14.13 -9.35
CA THR A 267 -6.34 14.62 -7.98
C THR A 267 -6.36 13.51 -6.93
N SER A 268 -6.04 12.28 -7.31
CA SER A 268 -6.07 11.12 -6.39
C SER A 268 -5.03 11.20 -5.27
N LEU A 269 -3.90 11.86 -5.49
CA LEU A 269 -2.78 12.00 -4.53
C LEU A 269 -2.45 10.66 -3.84
N PRO A 270 -2.10 9.60 -4.58
CA PRO A 270 -1.92 8.27 -4.02
C PRO A 270 -0.72 8.25 -3.06
N TYR A 271 -0.91 7.63 -1.87
CA TYR A 271 0.10 7.70 -0.82
C TYR A 271 0.50 6.32 -0.26
N ALA A 272 -0.28 5.79 0.70
CA ALA A 272 0.01 4.47 1.26
C ALA A 272 0.00 3.40 0.18
N MET A 273 0.89 2.41 0.28
CA MET A 273 0.98 1.30 -0.66
C MET A 273 1.51 0.06 0.02
N THR A 274 0.98 -1.10 -0.35
CA THR A 274 1.48 -2.43 0.00
C THR A 274 1.17 -3.42 -1.12
N VAL A 275 1.67 -4.64 -1.00
CA VAL A 275 1.39 -5.76 -1.90
C VAL A 275 0.85 -6.93 -1.09
N ASP A 276 -0.14 -7.65 -1.60
CA ASP A 276 -0.67 -8.87 -1.00
C ASP A 276 0.10 -10.12 -1.50
N ASP A 277 -0.25 -11.28 -0.95
CA ASP A 277 0.34 -12.58 -1.30
C ASP A 277 -0.05 -13.11 -2.68
N ASP A 278 -0.93 -12.40 -3.39
CA ASP A 278 -1.28 -12.62 -4.79
C ASP A 278 -0.58 -11.66 -5.76
N ASP A 279 0.42 -10.90 -5.30
CA ASP A 279 1.07 -9.81 -6.04
C ASP A 279 0.12 -8.68 -6.47
N ARG A 280 -1.07 -8.55 -5.87
CA ARG A 280 -1.92 -7.40 -6.10
C ARG A 280 -1.40 -6.21 -5.31
N LEU A 281 -1.32 -5.07 -5.99
CA LEU A 281 -0.90 -3.81 -5.38
C LEU A 281 -2.11 -3.15 -4.72
N TRP A 282 -1.97 -2.75 -3.48
CA TRP A 282 -2.99 -1.98 -2.76
C TRP A 282 -2.45 -0.61 -2.40
N PHE A 283 -3.21 0.43 -2.66
CA PHE A 283 -2.81 1.80 -2.38
C PHE A 283 -4.00 2.65 -1.96
N VAL A 284 -3.71 3.83 -1.41
CA VAL A 284 -4.73 4.76 -0.91
C VAL A 284 -4.70 6.04 -1.70
N GLU A 285 -5.84 6.41 -2.31
CA GLU A 285 -6.09 7.71 -2.92
C GLU A 285 -6.46 8.70 -1.82
N THR A 286 -5.49 9.50 -1.35
CA THR A 286 -5.67 10.44 -0.24
C THR A 286 -6.23 11.79 -0.65
N GLY A 287 -6.26 12.10 -1.93
CA GLY A 287 -6.93 13.27 -2.49
C GLY A 287 -8.46 13.14 -2.53
N LYS A 288 -9.00 11.97 -2.20
CA LYS A 288 -10.44 11.72 -2.04
C LYS A 288 -10.81 11.68 -0.56
N GLN A 289 -12.03 12.12 -0.25
CA GLN A 289 -12.52 12.15 1.12
C GLN A 289 -13.94 11.54 1.18
N PRO A 290 -14.14 10.44 1.91
CA PRO A 290 -13.12 9.65 2.63
C PRO A 290 -11.97 9.19 1.75
N ASN A 291 -10.81 8.83 2.34
CA ASN A 291 -9.72 8.22 1.58
C ASN A 291 -10.19 6.90 0.95
N ARG A 292 -9.67 6.53 -0.19
CA ARG A 292 -10.10 5.32 -0.90
C ARG A 292 -8.97 4.30 -1.02
N LEU A 293 -9.20 3.10 -0.48
CA LEU A 293 -8.36 1.93 -0.70
C LEU A 293 -8.71 1.32 -2.06
N VAL A 294 -7.72 1.14 -2.91
CA VAL A 294 -7.85 0.60 -4.26
C VAL A 294 -6.83 -0.52 -4.45
N GLY A 295 -7.26 -1.63 -5.00
CA GLY A 295 -6.38 -2.72 -5.45
C GLY A 295 -6.12 -2.64 -6.94
N PHE A 296 -5.00 -3.20 -7.38
CA PHE A 296 -4.63 -3.36 -8.79
C PHE A 296 -4.07 -4.77 -9.01
N ASP A 297 -4.62 -5.51 -9.96
CA ASP A 297 -4.09 -6.81 -10.38
C ASP A 297 -3.14 -6.63 -11.59
N PRO A 298 -1.83 -6.86 -11.42
CA PRO A 298 -0.87 -6.72 -12.52
C PRO A 298 -1.07 -7.69 -13.68
N ARG A 299 -1.74 -8.83 -13.45
CA ARG A 299 -1.97 -9.86 -14.46
C ARG A 299 -3.04 -9.44 -15.46
N THR A 300 -4.08 -8.79 -14.97
CA THR A 300 -5.22 -8.33 -15.78
C THR A 300 -5.13 -6.84 -16.12
N ASN A 301 -4.23 -6.10 -15.45
CA ASN A 301 -4.12 -4.65 -15.51
C ASN A 301 -5.43 -3.93 -15.11
N THR A 302 -6.16 -4.46 -14.12
CA THR A 302 -7.44 -3.93 -13.68
C THR A 302 -7.39 -3.43 -12.24
N PHE A 303 -8.12 -2.34 -11.98
CA PHE A 303 -8.32 -1.83 -10.63
C PHE A 303 -9.58 -2.45 -10.01
N THR A 304 -9.57 -2.65 -8.70
CA THR A 304 -10.76 -3.03 -7.93
C THR A 304 -11.71 -1.84 -7.77
N THR A 305 -12.94 -2.12 -7.37
CA THR A 305 -13.85 -1.07 -6.89
C THR A 305 -13.25 -0.42 -5.63
N PRO A 306 -13.12 0.92 -5.59
CA PRO A 306 -12.57 1.60 -4.42
C PRO A 306 -13.41 1.36 -3.17
N THR A 307 -12.74 1.18 -2.03
CA THR A 307 -13.35 1.08 -0.71
C THR A 307 -13.02 2.32 0.11
N ASP A 308 -14.03 2.99 0.65
CA ASP A 308 -13.82 4.13 1.53
C ASP A 308 -13.20 3.67 2.86
N ILE A 309 -12.14 4.36 3.29
CA ILE A 309 -11.41 4.12 4.54
C ILE A 309 -11.15 5.43 5.27
N GLY A 310 -11.09 5.36 6.59
CA GLY A 310 -11.00 6.53 7.43
C GLY A 310 -12.33 7.29 7.47
N LYS A 311 -12.47 8.16 8.46
CA LYS A 311 -13.66 8.99 8.60
C LYS A 311 -13.71 10.07 7.50
N ALA A 312 -14.91 10.55 7.18
CA ALA A 312 -15.08 11.71 6.30
C ALA A 312 -14.43 12.96 6.90
N GLY A 313 -13.93 13.84 6.03
CA GLY A 313 -13.23 15.08 6.41
C GLY A 313 -11.72 15.01 6.14
N PRO A 314 -10.96 16.07 6.45
CA PRO A 314 -9.53 16.13 6.17
C PRO A 314 -8.79 14.95 6.81
N ASN A 315 -8.39 14.00 6.01
CA ASN A 315 -7.75 12.76 6.46
C ASN A 315 -6.62 12.36 5.51
N THR A 316 -5.65 11.60 6.03
CA THR A 316 -4.61 11.00 5.20
C THR A 316 -4.16 9.69 5.82
N VAL A 317 -4.32 8.60 5.08
CA VAL A 317 -3.68 7.31 5.36
C VAL A 317 -2.32 7.30 4.67
N ARG A 318 -1.23 7.25 5.45
CA ARG A 318 0.14 7.49 4.96
C ARG A 318 0.96 6.24 4.75
N HIS A 319 0.62 5.18 5.44
CA HIS A 319 1.26 3.87 5.35
C HIS A 319 0.27 2.78 5.70
N MET A 320 0.53 1.59 5.19
CA MET A 320 -0.23 0.40 5.50
C MET A 320 0.64 -0.85 5.38
N VAL A 321 0.25 -1.91 6.08
CA VAL A 321 0.92 -3.20 6.06
C VAL A 321 -0.11 -4.30 5.76
N PHE A 322 0.29 -5.28 4.96
CA PHE A 322 -0.52 -6.47 4.69
C PHE A 322 -0.18 -7.58 5.68
N ASP A 323 -1.19 -8.14 6.32
CA ASP A 323 -1.12 -9.35 7.11
C ASP A 323 -1.54 -10.55 6.27
N LYS A 324 -0.57 -11.36 5.89
CA LYS A 324 -0.80 -12.57 5.08
C LYS A 324 -1.60 -13.65 5.82
N ASN A 325 -1.53 -13.70 7.17
CA ASN A 325 -2.20 -14.74 7.95
C ASN A 325 -3.72 -14.54 7.99
N THR A 326 -4.17 -13.31 7.91
CA THR A 326 -5.59 -12.94 7.99
C THR A 326 -6.11 -12.31 6.70
N ARG A 327 -5.24 -12.09 5.70
CA ARG A 327 -5.52 -11.36 4.46
C ARG A 327 -6.12 -9.98 4.72
N THR A 328 -5.52 -9.27 5.64
CA THR A 328 -5.98 -7.93 6.02
C THR A 328 -4.91 -6.87 5.79
N ILE A 329 -5.34 -5.66 5.46
CA ILE A 329 -4.48 -4.49 5.44
C ILE A 329 -4.75 -3.66 6.68
N TRP A 330 -3.70 -3.32 7.41
CA TRP A 330 -3.74 -2.42 8.56
C TRP A 330 -3.22 -1.04 8.18
N PHE A 331 -3.86 0.01 8.67
CA PHE A 331 -3.50 1.40 8.39
C PHE A 331 -3.72 2.31 9.58
N GLY A 332 -2.97 3.41 9.64
CA GLY A 332 -3.20 4.51 10.56
C GLY A 332 -3.77 5.72 9.83
N SER A 333 -4.66 6.46 10.46
CA SER A 333 -5.38 7.61 9.92
C SER A 333 -5.07 8.89 10.69
N ASP A 334 -4.81 9.99 10.00
CA ASP A 334 -4.58 11.31 10.63
C ASP A 334 -5.73 11.77 11.55
N GLN A 335 -6.90 11.14 11.46
CA GLN A 335 -8.06 11.40 12.34
C GLN A 335 -8.08 10.56 13.63
N GLY A 336 -6.94 9.97 13.99
CA GLY A 336 -6.78 9.30 15.28
C GLY A 336 -7.34 7.88 15.31
N THR A 337 -7.35 7.15 14.18
CA THR A 337 -7.78 5.75 14.15
C THR A 337 -6.67 4.81 13.67
N ILE A 338 -6.71 3.57 14.15
CA ILE A 338 -6.08 2.41 13.53
C ILE A 338 -7.18 1.62 12.84
N GLY A 339 -7.00 1.35 11.55
CA GLY A 339 -7.99 0.67 10.73
C GLY A 339 -7.50 -0.68 10.20
N ARG A 340 -8.46 -1.55 9.94
CA ARG A 340 -8.29 -2.85 9.31
C ARG A 340 -9.24 -2.96 8.11
N ALA A 341 -8.71 -3.34 6.97
CA ALA A 341 -9.47 -3.70 5.78
C ALA A 341 -9.26 -5.19 5.46
N VAL A 342 -10.32 -5.99 5.58
CA VAL A 342 -10.30 -7.42 5.21
C VAL A 342 -10.47 -7.49 3.70
N LEU A 343 -9.49 -8.04 3.01
CA LEU A 343 -9.48 -8.13 1.56
C LEU A 343 -10.45 -9.21 1.06
N PRO A 344 -11.01 -9.05 -0.15
CA PRO A 344 -11.78 -10.11 -0.80
C PRO A 344 -10.96 -11.40 -0.93
N PRO A 345 -11.62 -12.57 -0.99
CA PRO A 345 -10.93 -13.84 -1.21
C PRO A 345 -10.02 -13.80 -2.43
N SER A 346 -8.92 -14.53 -2.36
CA SER A 346 -8.05 -14.74 -3.50
C SER A 346 -8.71 -15.65 -4.52
N ASP A 347 -8.66 -15.27 -5.81
CA ASP A 347 -9.04 -16.15 -6.90
C ASP A 347 -7.91 -17.15 -7.26
N ARG A 348 -6.76 -17.06 -6.61
CA ARG A 348 -5.65 -18.00 -6.78
C ARG A 348 -5.99 -19.33 -6.12
N LYS A 349 -5.88 -20.40 -6.89
CA LYS A 349 -5.77 -21.74 -6.30
C LYS A 349 -4.45 -21.77 -5.50
N PRO A 350 -4.46 -22.35 -4.28
CA PRO A 350 -3.21 -22.57 -3.56
C PRO A 350 -2.21 -23.26 -4.48
N ILE A 351 -1.01 -22.75 -4.57
CA ILE A 351 0.09 -23.45 -5.23
C ILE A 351 0.41 -24.60 -4.29
N GLY A 352 -0.02 -25.82 -4.70
CA GLY A 352 0.20 -27.06 -3.98
C GLY A 352 1.68 -27.45 -3.87
#